data_388b7b554493da227203295e2fa45444
#
_entry.id   388b7b554493da227203295e2fa45444
#
_cell.length_a   1.000
_cell.length_b   1.000
_cell.length_c   1.000
_cell.angle_alpha   90.00
_cell.angle_beta   90.00
_cell.angle_gamma   90.00
#
_symmetry.space_group_name_H-M   'P 1'
#
loop_
_entity.id
_entity.type
_entity.pdbx_description
1 polymer ?
#
loop_
_entity_poly.entity_id
_entity_poly.type
_entity_poly.pdbx_seq_one_letter_code
_entity_poly.pdbx_strand_id
1 'polypeptide(L)'
;MKKINILIAFAFVSLAAIATTSWIPTTGSVVFHIKNAGITVDGKFSGLAASIQFDENDLANSSIYASVKSATLNTGMDKRDEHLRKAEYFDVANHPKIEMRSTSITKSDNGYDSQFEVTIKGTTKNISMPFTFINNGTTGKFSGSLKLDRLDFGVGESGFILSDDVKLEITLNVKQ
;
A
#
# COMPACT_ATOMS: atom_id res chain seq x y z
N MET A 1 28.76 55.22 -38.31
CA MET A 1 28.88 53.93 -37.59
C MET A 1 27.73 53.84 -36.57
N LYS A 2 26.68 53.05 -36.85
CA LYS A 2 25.51 52.89 -35.96
C LYS A 2 25.84 51.77 -34.97
N LYS A 3 25.79 52.10 -33.68
CA LYS A 3 25.94 51.11 -32.58
C LYS A 3 24.61 50.42 -32.36
N ILE A 4 24.54 49.11 -32.62
CA ILE A 4 23.36 48.26 -32.31
C ILE A 4 23.50 47.80 -30.84
N ASN A 5 22.61 48.28 -30.01
CA ASN A 5 22.50 47.78 -28.62
C ASN A 5 21.58 46.57 -28.66
N ILE A 6 22.15 45.38 -28.45
CA ILE A 6 21.38 44.12 -28.26
C ILE A 6 20.97 44.04 -26.80
N LEU A 7 19.65 44.21 -26.58
CA LEU A 7 19.04 44.00 -25.25
C LEU A 7 18.79 42.51 -25.10
N ILE A 8 19.58 41.79 -24.31
CA ILE A 8 19.36 40.40 -23.96
C ILE A 8 18.32 40.38 -22.82
N ALA A 9 17.10 40.02 -23.14
CA ALA A 9 16.05 39.78 -22.13
C ALA A 9 16.29 38.41 -21.48
N PHE A 10 16.73 38.40 -20.24
CA PHE A 10 16.76 37.19 -19.42
C PHE A 10 15.33 36.83 -18.99
N ALA A 11 14.73 35.81 -19.59
CA ALA A 11 13.48 35.24 -19.12
C ALA A 11 13.77 34.41 -17.84
N PHE A 12 13.40 34.96 -16.68
CA PHE A 12 13.35 34.18 -15.44
C PHE A 12 12.20 33.19 -15.53
N VAL A 13 12.50 31.92 -15.80
CA VAL A 13 11.57 30.81 -15.61
C VAL A 13 11.56 30.51 -14.10
N SER A 14 10.56 31.02 -13.38
CA SER A 14 10.32 30.59 -12.00
C SER A 14 9.82 29.15 -12.01
N LEU A 15 10.66 28.21 -11.59
CA LEU A 15 10.26 26.86 -11.31
C LEU A 15 9.44 26.89 -10.01
N ALA A 16 8.11 26.88 -10.12
CA ALA A 16 7.26 26.68 -8.95
C ALA A 16 7.53 25.29 -8.39
N ALA A 17 8.09 25.20 -7.19
CA ALA A 17 8.18 23.95 -6.47
C ALA A 17 6.76 23.49 -6.13
N ILE A 18 6.31 22.41 -6.77
CA ILE A 18 5.05 21.76 -6.44
C ILE A 18 5.28 21.00 -5.14
N ALA A 19 4.78 21.52 -4.03
CA ALA A 19 4.86 20.86 -2.74
C ALA A 19 3.74 19.81 -2.68
N THR A 20 4.11 18.53 -2.74
CA THR A 20 3.18 17.45 -2.49
C THR A 20 2.73 17.45 -1.03
N THR A 21 1.43 17.24 -0.78
CA THR A 21 0.90 17.18 0.57
C THR A 21 1.36 15.90 1.27
N SER A 22 2.07 16.04 2.40
CA SER A 22 2.49 14.92 3.24
C SER A 22 1.41 14.57 4.24
N TRP A 23 1.04 13.29 4.33
CA TRP A 23 0.04 12.77 5.24
C TRP A 23 0.69 11.88 6.29
N ILE A 24 0.49 12.21 7.57
CA ILE A 24 1.03 11.48 8.72
C ILE A 24 0.01 10.43 9.17
N PRO A 25 0.34 9.13 9.18
CA PRO A 25 -0.52 8.08 9.69
C PRO A 25 -0.88 8.29 11.17
N THR A 26 -2.15 8.07 11.52
CA THR A 26 -2.63 8.11 12.91
C THR A 26 -3.11 6.75 13.39
N THR A 27 -4.04 6.13 12.67
CA THR A 27 -4.53 4.78 12.95
C THR A 27 -4.74 4.03 11.66
N GLY A 28 -4.44 2.74 11.63
CA GLY A 28 -4.59 1.91 10.44
C GLY A 28 -5.00 0.48 10.77
N SER A 29 -5.60 -0.17 9.79
CA SER A 29 -6.03 -1.57 9.87
C SER A 29 -5.69 -2.28 8.57
N VAL A 30 -5.14 -3.48 8.68
CA VAL A 30 -4.94 -4.43 7.58
C VAL A 30 -5.63 -5.73 7.99
N VAL A 31 -6.73 -6.04 7.32
CA VAL A 31 -7.52 -7.25 7.54
C VAL A 31 -7.44 -8.11 6.29
N PHE A 32 -7.31 -9.41 6.47
CA PHE A 32 -7.40 -10.36 5.37
C PHE A 32 -8.48 -11.41 5.64
N HIS A 33 -9.05 -11.93 4.55
CA HIS A 33 -10.09 -12.94 4.54
C HIS A 33 -9.65 -14.07 3.62
N ILE A 34 -9.66 -15.29 4.14
CA ILE A 34 -9.31 -16.49 3.37
C ILE A 34 -10.32 -17.61 3.68
N LYS A 35 -10.66 -18.42 2.69
CA LYS A 35 -11.51 -19.61 2.92
C LYS A 35 -10.64 -20.79 3.32
N ASN A 36 -11.06 -21.47 4.40
CA ASN A 36 -10.47 -22.72 4.88
C ASN A 36 -11.61 -23.73 5.08
N ALA A 37 -11.61 -24.84 4.36
CA ALA A 37 -12.71 -25.83 4.35
C ALA A 37 -14.07 -25.19 4.10
N GLY A 38 -14.15 -24.17 3.22
CA GLY A 38 -15.38 -23.44 2.90
C GLY A 38 -15.78 -22.35 3.91
N ILE A 39 -15.14 -22.29 5.08
CA ILE A 39 -15.41 -21.29 6.12
C ILE A 39 -14.45 -20.10 5.93
N THR A 40 -14.96 -18.88 6.00
CA THR A 40 -14.10 -17.69 5.97
C THR A 40 -13.36 -17.55 7.30
N VAL A 41 -12.06 -17.44 7.23
CA VAL A 41 -11.18 -17.14 8.34
C VAL A 41 -10.69 -15.71 8.14
N ASP A 42 -10.90 -14.89 9.15
CA ASP A 42 -10.41 -13.53 9.20
C ASP A 42 -9.09 -13.47 9.97
N GLY A 43 -8.21 -12.61 9.52
CA GLY A 43 -6.98 -12.30 10.24
C GLY A 43 -6.59 -10.85 10.03
N LYS A 44 -5.67 -10.38 10.85
CA LYS A 44 -5.21 -8.99 10.81
C LYS A 44 -3.71 -8.91 11.04
N PHE A 45 -3.12 -7.84 10.51
CA PHE A 45 -1.81 -7.37 10.91
C PHE A 45 -1.94 -6.08 11.70
N SER A 46 -1.08 -5.90 12.70
CA SER A 46 -1.02 -4.70 13.53
C SER A 46 0.22 -3.87 13.20
N GLY A 47 0.21 -2.59 13.63
CA GLY A 47 1.38 -1.73 13.50
C GLY A 47 1.63 -1.31 12.05
N LEU A 48 0.56 -1.00 11.30
CA LEU A 48 0.67 -0.42 9.96
C LEU A 48 1.45 0.90 10.04
N ALA A 49 2.59 0.94 9.37
CA ALA A 49 3.40 2.12 9.15
C ALA A 49 3.28 2.54 7.69
N ALA A 50 3.22 3.85 7.44
CA ALA A 50 3.17 4.35 6.07
C ALA A 50 3.91 5.68 5.94
N SER A 51 4.38 5.96 4.72
CA SER A 51 4.86 7.25 4.26
C SER A 51 4.02 7.63 3.04
N ILE A 52 3.30 8.75 3.13
CA ILE A 52 2.32 9.12 2.12
C ILE A 52 2.58 10.56 1.70
N GLN A 53 2.82 10.73 0.42
CA GLN A 53 2.77 12.00 -0.27
C GLN A 53 1.62 11.90 -1.28
N PHE A 54 0.53 12.61 -1.03
CA PHE A 54 -0.64 12.48 -1.86
C PHE A 54 -1.35 13.82 -2.02
N ASP A 55 -1.49 14.21 -3.28
CA ASP A 55 -2.26 15.38 -3.68
C ASP A 55 -3.25 14.97 -4.78
N GLU A 56 -4.53 15.21 -4.54
CA GLU A 56 -5.60 14.88 -5.49
C GLU A 56 -5.47 15.62 -6.83
N ASN A 57 -4.74 16.75 -6.83
CA ASN A 57 -4.48 17.58 -8.03
C ASN A 57 -3.14 17.27 -8.69
N ASP A 58 -2.27 16.47 -8.02
CA ASP A 58 -0.95 16.12 -8.54
C ASP A 58 -0.64 14.63 -8.28
N LEU A 59 -1.36 13.76 -8.96
CA LEU A 59 -1.20 12.31 -8.83
C LEU A 59 0.14 11.81 -9.37
N ALA A 60 0.71 12.53 -10.33
CA ALA A 60 1.99 12.16 -10.94
C ALA A 60 3.16 12.23 -9.94
N ASN A 61 3.10 13.14 -8.97
CA ASN A 61 4.07 13.29 -7.89
C ASN A 61 3.60 12.65 -6.58
N SER A 62 2.43 12.01 -6.56
CA SER A 62 1.92 11.29 -5.40
C SER A 62 2.57 9.92 -5.25
N SER A 63 2.84 9.51 -4.00
CA SER A 63 3.42 8.22 -3.69
C SER A 63 2.93 7.71 -2.34
N ILE A 64 2.73 6.40 -2.25
CA ILE A 64 2.31 5.69 -1.04
C ILE A 64 3.28 4.53 -0.81
N TYR A 65 3.88 4.50 0.37
CA TYR A 65 4.58 3.34 0.90
C TYR A 65 3.90 2.92 2.19
N ALA A 66 3.67 1.63 2.36
CA ALA A 66 3.12 1.08 3.59
C ALA A 66 3.80 -0.25 3.96
N SER A 67 3.87 -0.56 5.24
CA SER A 67 4.42 -1.82 5.73
C SER A 67 3.76 -2.26 7.03
N VAL A 68 3.74 -3.58 7.26
CA VAL A 68 3.39 -4.20 8.53
C VAL A 68 4.46 -5.21 8.93
N LYS A 69 4.60 -5.45 10.24
CA LYS A 69 5.47 -6.53 10.73
C LYS A 69 4.75 -7.86 10.53
N SER A 70 5.33 -8.81 9.78
CA SER A 70 4.74 -10.12 9.52
C SER A 70 4.43 -10.91 10.81
N ALA A 71 5.24 -10.75 11.86
CA ALA A 71 5.04 -11.39 13.15
C ALA A 71 3.78 -10.92 13.91
N THR A 72 3.18 -9.77 13.51
CA THR A 72 1.94 -9.25 14.14
C THR A 72 0.67 -9.93 13.67
N LEU A 73 0.80 -10.91 12.77
CA LEU A 73 -0.30 -11.75 12.30
C LEU A 73 -1.12 -12.27 13.49
N ASN A 74 -2.43 -12.11 13.38
CA ASN A 74 -3.38 -12.61 14.37
C ASN A 74 -4.68 -13.03 13.68
N THR A 75 -5.05 -14.28 13.83
CA THR A 75 -6.30 -14.88 13.32
C THR A 75 -7.26 -15.27 14.43
N GLY A 76 -6.96 -14.90 15.70
CA GLY A 76 -7.74 -15.25 16.87
C GLY A 76 -7.52 -16.67 17.39
N MET A 77 -6.49 -17.39 16.88
CA MET A 77 -6.15 -18.74 17.31
C MET A 77 -4.61 -18.90 17.38
N ASP A 78 -4.06 -18.92 18.58
CA ASP A 78 -2.60 -18.90 18.82
C ASP A 78 -1.85 -20.01 18.08
N LYS A 79 -2.36 -21.25 18.11
CA LYS A 79 -1.72 -22.40 17.40
C LYS A 79 -1.66 -22.17 15.89
N ARG A 80 -2.68 -21.57 15.30
CA ARG A 80 -2.68 -21.23 13.87
C ARG A 80 -1.70 -20.09 13.59
N ASP A 81 -1.69 -19.08 14.43
CA ASP A 81 -0.79 -17.94 14.28
C ASP A 81 0.68 -18.37 14.40
N GLU A 82 1.02 -19.26 15.34
CA GLU A 82 2.35 -19.87 15.44
C GLU A 82 2.72 -20.64 14.16
N HIS A 83 1.78 -21.41 13.60
CA HIS A 83 2.01 -22.16 12.39
C HIS A 83 2.22 -21.22 11.17
N LEU A 84 1.41 -20.18 11.05
CA LEU A 84 1.52 -19.21 9.96
C LEU A 84 2.83 -18.40 10.00
N ARG A 85 3.49 -18.28 11.17
CA ARG A 85 4.81 -17.61 11.29
C ARG A 85 5.98 -18.43 10.82
N LYS A 86 5.82 -19.77 10.62
CA LYS A 86 6.89 -20.67 10.20
C LYS A 86 7.31 -20.46 8.75
N ALA A 87 8.43 -21.11 8.38
CA ALA A 87 9.06 -21.00 7.07
C ALA A 87 8.15 -21.43 5.90
N GLU A 88 7.24 -22.38 6.14
CA GLU A 88 6.27 -22.84 5.13
C GLU A 88 5.28 -21.75 4.74
N TYR A 89 4.99 -20.79 5.66
CA TYR A 89 4.04 -19.69 5.41
C TYR A 89 4.75 -18.35 5.32
N PHE A 90 4.68 -17.50 6.33
CA PHE A 90 5.21 -16.13 6.25
C PHE A 90 6.71 -16.04 6.54
N ASP A 91 7.32 -17.08 7.12
CA ASP A 91 8.75 -17.11 7.46
C ASP A 91 9.22 -15.82 8.15
N VAL A 92 8.54 -15.47 9.22
CA VAL A 92 8.69 -14.16 9.86
C VAL A 92 10.09 -13.88 10.41
N ALA A 93 10.89 -14.94 10.64
CA ALA A 93 12.28 -14.84 11.08
C ALA A 93 13.18 -14.25 9.99
N ASN A 94 12.97 -14.68 8.73
CA ASN A 94 13.75 -14.24 7.57
C ASN A 94 13.06 -13.06 6.85
N HIS A 95 11.74 -12.95 6.94
CA HIS A 95 10.92 -11.95 6.27
C HIS A 95 10.06 -11.15 7.28
N PRO A 96 10.69 -10.28 8.10
CA PRO A 96 10.01 -9.61 9.21
C PRO A 96 8.97 -8.56 8.79
N LYS A 97 8.91 -8.21 7.51
CA LYS A 97 7.99 -7.20 6.98
C LYS A 97 7.23 -7.70 5.75
N ILE A 98 6.01 -7.21 5.62
CA ILE A 98 5.22 -7.18 4.39
C ILE A 98 5.16 -5.72 3.98
N GLU A 99 5.44 -5.41 2.72
CA GLU A 99 5.61 -4.04 2.24
C GLU A 99 4.82 -3.83 0.94
N MET A 100 4.37 -2.60 0.73
CA MET A 100 3.79 -2.16 -0.53
C MET A 100 4.24 -0.75 -0.89
N ARG A 101 4.49 -0.52 -2.18
CA ARG A 101 4.91 0.77 -2.73
C ARG A 101 4.15 1.06 -4.01
N SER A 102 3.51 2.21 -4.10
CA SER A 102 2.84 2.62 -5.34
C SER A 102 3.86 2.91 -6.44
N THR A 103 3.56 2.43 -7.65
CA THR A 103 4.32 2.72 -8.88
C THR A 103 3.55 3.67 -9.79
N SER A 104 2.24 3.70 -9.68
CA SER A 104 1.38 4.67 -10.35
C SER A 104 0.08 4.88 -9.58
N ILE A 105 -0.46 6.10 -9.65
CA ILE A 105 -1.78 6.45 -9.11
C ILE A 105 -2.49 7.27 -10.18
N THR A 106 -3.71 6.87 -10.52
CA THR A 106 -4.56 7.55 -11.50
C THR A 106 -5.96 7.77 -10.95
N LYS A 107 -6.66 8.79 -11.44
CA LYS A 107 -8.06 9.04 -11.07
C LYS A 107 -8.96 7.99 -11.72
N SER A 108 -9.97 7.52 -10.98
CA SER A 108 -11.05 6.66 -11.50
C SER A 108 -12.42 7.21 -11.10
N ASP A 109 -13.49 6.62 -11.62
CA ASP A 109 -14.87 7.09 -11.37
C ASP A 109 -15.25 7.03 -9.88
N ASN A 110 -14.69 6.06 -9.14
CA ASN A 110 -15.02 5.81 -7.74
C ASN A 110 -13.85 6.09 -6.77
N GLY A 111 -12.85 6.87 -7.20
CA GLY A 111 -11.69 7.19 -6.38
C GLY A 111 -10.40 7.19 -7.19
N TYR A 112 -9.51 6.24 -6.90
CA TYR A 112 -8.20 6.14 -7.53
C TYR A 112 -7.89 4.68 -7.86
N ASP A 113 -7.29 4.45 -9.03
CA ASP A 113 -6.67 3.20 -9.41
C ASP A 113 -5.16 3.33 -9.23
N SER A 114 -4.54 2.35 -8.58
CA SER A 114 -3.10 2.35 -8.37
C SER A 114 -2.47 1.00 -8.62
N GLN A 115 -1.22 1.02 -9.06
CA GLN A 115 -0.36 -0.15 -9.12
C GLN A 115 0.60 -0.11 -7.94
N PHE A 116 0.74 -1.24 -7.25
CA PHE A 116 1.66 -1.39 -6.14
C PHE A 116 2.62 -2.55 -6.40
N GLU A 117 3.88 -2.33 -6.13
CA GLU A 117 4.81 -3.41 -5.82
C GLU A 117 4.54 -3.90 -4.40
N VAL A 118 4.05 -5.12 -4.26
CA VAL A 118 3.77 -5.78 -2.98
C VAL A 118 4.82 -6.84 -2.75
N THR A 119 5.49 -6.78 -1.60
CA THR A 119 6.52 -7.75 -1.20
C THR A 119 6.04 -8.54 0.02
N ILE A 120 5.90 -9.85 -0.16
CA ILE A 120 5.54 -10.82 0.90
C ILE A 120 6.56 -11.96 0.82
N LYS A 121 7.11 -12.37 1.97
CA LYS A 121 8.08 -13.48 2.05
C LYS A 121 9.22 -13.38 1.02
N GLY A 122 9.72 -12.14 0.82
CA GLY A 122 10.81 -11.85 -0.12
C GLY A 122 10.44 -11.84 -1.60
N THR A 123 9.21 -12.20 -1.96
CA THR A 123 8.73 -12.16 -3.35
C THR A 123 7.95 -10.87 -3.59
N THR A 124 8.26 -10.18 -4.69
CA THR A 124 7.59 -8.93 -5.10
C THR A 124 6.73 -9.16 -6.33
N LYS A 125 5.50 -8.69 -6.29
CA LYS A 125 4.54 -8.71 -7.41
C LYS A 125 3.89 -7.35 -7.61
N ASN A 126 3.53 -7.04 -8.86
CA ASN A 126 2.72 -5.88 -9.19
C ASN A 126 1.24 -6.22 -9.00
N ILE A 127 0.58 -5.47 -8.13
CA ILE A 127 -0.83 -5.68 -7.77
C ILE A 127 -1.59 -4.38 -8.01
N SER A 128 -2.71 -4.48 -8.72
CA SER A 128 -3.67 -3.37 -8.84
C SER A 128 -4.52 -3.29 -7.58
N MET A 129 -4.59 -2.10 -6.98
CA MET A 129 -5.46 -1.84 -5.84
C MET A 129 -6.21 -0.52 -6.03
N PRO A 130 -7.51 -0.57 -6.30
CA PRO A 130 -8.35 0.62 -6.22
C PRO A 130 -8.46 1.09 -4.77
N PHE A 131 -8.46 2.40 -4.57
CA PHE A 131 -8.66 3.00 -3.26
C PHE A 131 -9.49 4.28 -3.33
N THR A 132 -10.05 4.66 -2.19
CA THR A 132 -10.70 5.95 -1.98
C THR A 132 -9.91 6.78 -0.99
N PHE A 133 -9.95 8.09 -1.15
CA PHE A 133 -9.43 9.05 -0.19
C PHE A 133 -10.55 10.04 0.17
N ILE A 134 -10.88 10.12 1.45
CA ILE A 134 -11.79 11.12 1.99
C ILE A 134 -10.94 12.19 2.65
N ASN A 135 -11.01 13.41 2.09
CA ASN A 135 -10.27 14.58 2.56
C ASN A 135 -11.19 15.44 3.42
N ASN A 136 -10.83 15.64 4.68
CA ASN A 136 -11.55 16.51 5.63
C ASN A 136 -10.69 17.75 6.02
N GLY A 137 -9.90 18.27 5.07
CA GLY A 137 -8.98 19.38 5.29
C GLY A 137 -7.67 18.91 5.93
N THR A 138 -7.53 19.02 7.25
CA THR A 138 -6.31 18.63 7.98
C THR A 138 -6.26 17.14 8.33
N THR A 139 -7.33 16.40 8.10
CA THR A 139 -7.39 14.94 8.30
C THR A 139 -7.90 14.24 7.06
N GLY A 140 -7.59 12.97 6.91
CA GLY A 140 -8.07 12.17 5.79
C GLY A 140 -8.16 10.69 6.11
N LYS A 141 -8.80 9.94 5.21
CA LYS A 141 -8.94 8.49 5.32
C LYS A 141 -8.71 7.86 3.96
N PHE A 142 -7.71 6.99 3.88
CA PHE A 142 -7.51 6.06 2.77
C PHE A 142 -8.23 4.76 3.05
N SER A 143 -8.90 4.19 2.04
CA SER A 143 -9.52 2.86 2.13
C SER A 143 -9.37 2.15 0.79
N GLY A 144 -8.78 0.96 0.82
CA GLY A 144 -8.57 0.14 -0.37
C GLY A 144 -8.84 -1.33 -0.09
N SER A 145 -9.14 -2.07 -1.12
CA SER A 145 -9.22 -3.53 -1.06
C SER A 145 -8.61 -4.16 -2.30
N LEU A 146 -7.98 -5.30 -2.11
CA LEU A 146 -7.38 -6.07 -3.18
C LEU A 146 -7.58 -7.56 -2.94
N LYS A 147 -7.42 -8.34 -4.00
CA LYS A 147 -7.37 -9.79 -3.98
C LYS A 147 -6.03 -10.23 -4.53
N LEU A 148 -5.39 -11.18 -3.88
CA LEU A 148 -4.14 -11.77 -4.33
C LEU A 148 -4.18 -13.29 -4.18
N ASP A 149 -3.34 -13.97 -4.94
CA ASP A 149 -3.03 -15.38 -4.76
C ASP A 149 -1.82 -15.49 -3.80
N ARG A 150 -2.00 -16.20 -2.69
CA ARG A 150 -0.94 -16.40 -1.68
C ARG A 150 0.23 -17.23 -2.23
N LEU A 151 -0.03 -18.12 -3.19
CA LEU A 151 0.97 -18.99 -3.81
C LEU A 151 1.95 -18.20 -4.69
N ASP A 152 1.50 -17.09 -5.27
CA ASP A 152 2.36 -16.16 -6.00
C ASP A 152 3.52 -15.62 -5.15
N PHE A 153 3.36 -15.65 -3.82
CA PHE A 153 4.35 -15.20 -2.84
C PHE A 153 5.00 -16.37 -2.07
N GLY A 154 4.70 -17.62 -2.43
CA GLY A 154 5.21 -18.80 -1.74
C GLY A 154 4.71 -18.94 -0.30
N VAL A 155 3.50 -18.44 0.01
CA VAL A 155 2.88 -18.54 1.34
C VAL A 155 2.05 -19.83 1.40
N GLY A 156 2.61 -20.85 2.02
CA GLY A 156 2.05 -22.20 2.08
C GLY A 156 2.06 -22.92 0.74
N GLU A 157 1.40 -24.06 0.67
CA GLU A 157 1.29 -24.88 -0.52
C GLU A 157 -0.15 -24.92 -1.05
N SER A 158 -0.32 -25.29 -2.32
CA SER A 158 -1.65 -25.50 -2.93
C SER A 158 -2.33 -26.71 -2.29
N GLY A 159 -3.64 -26.63 -2.11
CA GLY A 159 -4.43 -27.72 -1.53
C GLY A 159 -5.92 -27.49 -1.65
N PHE A 160 -6.71 -28.54 -1.35
CA PHE A 160 -8.16 -28.49 -1.48
C PHE A 160 -8.87 -27.80 -0.31
N ILE A 161 -8.18 -27.56 0.79
CA ILE A 161 -8.78 -27.06 2.04
C ILE A 161 -8.63 -25.56 2.18
N LEU A 162 -7.42 -25.05 1.95
CA LEU A 162 -7.08 -23.63 2.08
C LEU A 162 -7.12 -22.97 0.70
N SER A 163 -7.98 -21.95 0.53
CA SER A 163 -8.06 -21.16 -0.70
C SER A 163 -6.70 -20.52 -1.02
N ASP A 164 -6.36 -20.46 -2.31
CA ASP A 164 -5.19 -19.72 -2.79
C ASP A 164 -5.49 -18.21 -2.82
N ASP A 165 -6.74 -17.85 -3.07
CA ASP A 165 -7.23 -16.47 -3.06
C ASP A 165 -7.38 -15.91 -1.65
N VAL A 166 -6.79 -14.74 -1.43
CA VAL A 166 -6.90 -13.94 -0.20
C VAL A 166 -7.43 -12.55 -0.54
N LYS A 167 -8.51 -12.12 0.13
CA LYS A 167 -8.98 -10.73 0.06
C LYS A 167 -8.32 -9.94 1.19
N LEU A 168 -7.84 -8.74 0.87
CA LEU A 168 -7.33 -7.78 1.84
C LEU A 168 -8.15 -6.50 1.84
N GLU A 169 -8.34 -5.95 3.05
CA GLU A 169 -8.94 -4.65 3.27
C GLU A 169 -7.98 -3.80 4.10
N ILE A 170 -7.65 -2.63 3.58
CA ILE A 170 -6.69 -1.70 4.19
C ILE A 170 -7.40 -0.39 4.45
N THR A 171 -7.31 0.09 5.68
CA THR A 171 -7.82 1.40 6.07
C THR A 171 -6.74 2.16 6.79
N LEU A 172 -6.59 3.44 6.50
CA LEU A 172 -5.58 4.29 7.13
C LEU A 172 -6.14 5.70 7.34
N ASN A 173 -6.22 6.12 8.60
CA ASN A 173 -6.52 7.49 8.96
C ASN A 173 -5.22 8.28 9.04
N VAL A 174 -5.26 9.51 8.54
CA VAL A 174 -4.09 10.37 8.41
C VAL A 174 -4.41 11.80 8.84
N LYS A 175 -3.36 12.58 9.11
CA LYS A 175 -3.42 14.04 9.30
C LYS A 175 -2.27 14.71 8.55
N GLN A 176 -2.43 15.99 8.26
CA GLN A 176 -1.34 16.87 7.80
C GLN A 176 -0.46 17.33 8.93
#